data_f61202d33226abff636354ffa3132661
#
_entry.id   f61202d33226abff636354ffa3132661
#
_cell.length_a   1.000
_cell.length_b   1.000
_cell.length_c   1.000
_cell.angle_alpha   90.00
_cell.angle_beta   90.00
_cell.angle_gamma   90.00
#
_symmetry.space_group_name_H-M   'P 1'
#
loop_
_entity.id
_entity.type
_entity.pdbx_description
1 polymer ?
#
loop_
_entity_poly.entity_id
_entity_poly.type
_entity_poly.pdbx_seq_one_letter_code
_entity_poly.pdbx_strand_id
1 'polypeptide(L)'
;MKFFRMMKGLVPILAAVAATTACAQNTPDYSTLKIPAEQQKFHIFLLTGQSNMEGAGDPVLPEYLTGTNQVVELNDKMEWVKNVAPYGRGYGPGESFALHYAKLHPDVTVGVIHAARGGHSMRELSKGGRDNTDRAPNYDNLIKKIKFAQQQGEIKAMLWHQGESDTGNRNYINELNKLVTDVRTDIGIADLPLFVGELGRYVNWTDGFNRMIQDVESKIENCKLISSKGLMHRGDELHISGYSVNTFGCRYLDAYLKMREPETAKKFAPLLAEIEKKMAEYDKRWVTVENGDMTMGEDRPLGWEARRWDPSRINPHRDTEVYASAPASLRIENLDPATALPSVQEISTAPGADGIGTWIRNVAGTHVKVSCKVKNEGYSKVTIRIRGENSGFQRCLDLQLFDATDAKDWTSYSGEFDIPAQAIRDRIGIMVEGKGKAWLDDVVIEKVKNGQTIPETKIDVEYEKKMNESFSNL
;
A
#
# COMPACT_ATOMS: atom_id res chain seq x y z
N MET A 1 29.81 83.46 0.04
CA MET A 1 29.57 82.94 -1.33
C MET A 1 30.59 81.89 -1.67
N LYS A 2 30.19 80.66 -1.65
CA LYS A 2 30.73 79.52 -2.43
C LYS A 2 29.91 78.28 -2.07
N PHE A 3 29.14 77.75 -3.01
CA PHE A 3 28.33 76.56 -2.94
C PHE A 3 29.25 75.35 -2.94
N PHE A 4 29.04 74.43 -1.96
CA PHE A 4 29.57 73.04 -2.02
C PHE A 4 28.43 72.08 -2.30
N ARG A 5 28.50 71.48 -3.44
CA ARG A 5 27.55 70.49 -3.96
C ARG A 5 27.93 69.10 -3.40
N MET A 6 27.12 68.56 -2.50
CA MET A 6 27.28 67.16 -2.03
C MET A 6 26.58 66.22 -3.01
N MET A 7 27.36 65.39 -3.68
CA MET A 7 26.87 64.22 -4.42
C MET A 7 26.51 63.11 -3.42
N LYS A 8 25.23 62.74 -3.42
CA LYS A 8 24.78 61.53 -2.74
C LYS A 8 24.95 60.36 -3.70
N GLY A 9 25.88 59.43 -3.36
CA GLY A 9 26.00 58.14 -4.03
C GLY A 9 24.82 57.22 -3.67
N LEU A 10 24.07 56.79 -4.67
CA LEU A 10 23.13 55.68 -4.52
C LEU A 10 23.92 54.36 -4.51
N VAL A 11 23.82 53.65 -3.42
CA VAL A 11 24.19 52.24 -3.34
C VAL A 11 22.95 51.43 -3.77
N PRO A 12 23.02 50.55 -4.77
CA PRO A 12 21.91 49.68 -5.06
C PRO A 12 21.87 48.57 -4.02
N ILE A 13 20.79 48.52 -3.25
CA ILE A 13 20.46 47.39 -2.42
C ILE A 13 20.02 46.26 -3.37
N LEU A 14 20.90 45.26 -3.56
CA LEU A 14 20.49 43.98 -4.13
C LEU A 14 19.58 43.28 -3.10
N ALA A 15 18.28 43.31 -3.37
CA ALA A 15 17.34 42.44 -2.71
C ALA A 15 17.60 41.01 -3.20
N ALA A 16 18.27 40.22 -2.40
CA ALA A 16 18.30 38.77 -2.55
C ALA A 16 16.87 38.26 -2.32
N VAL A 17 16.15 37.96 -3.40
CA VAL A 17 14.94 37.18 -3.34
C VAL A 17 15.38 35.75 -3.01
N ALA A 18 15.32 35.40 -1.72
CA ALA A 18 15.38 34.01 -1.32
C ALA A 18 14.13 33.33 -1.90
N ALA A 19 14.34 32.57 -2.97
CA ALA A 19 13.35 31.61 -3.44
C ALA A 19 13.25 30.53 -2.36
N THR A 20 12.31 30.69 -1.44
CA THR A 20 11.82 29.59 -0.63
C THR A 20 11.07 28.69 -1.60
N THR A 21 11.74 27.68 -2.13
CA THR A 21 11.09 26.50 -2.66
C THR A 21 10.38 25.85 -1.47
N ALA A 22 9.11 26.22 -1.29
CA ALA A 22 8.22 25.47 -0.45
C ALA A 22 8.18 24.06 -1.07
N CYS A 23 8.79 23.10 -0.38
CA CYS A 23 8.56 21.67 -0.64
C CYS A 23 7.05 21.48 -0.45
N ALA A 24 6.31 21.44 -1.55
CA ALA A 24 4.89 21.11 -1.52
C ALA A 24 4.82 19.70 -0.91
N GLN A 25 4.33 19.62 0.31
CA GLN A 25 3.93 18.33 0.87
C GLN A 25 2.92 17.77 -0.10
N ASN A 26 3.25 16.66 -0.79
CA ASN A 26 2.30 15.93 -1.62
C ASN A 26 1.28 15.27 -0.68
N THR A 27 0.38 16.07 -0.12
CA THR A 27 -0.87 15.55 0.40
C THR A 27 -1.60 14.96 -0.79
N PRO A 28 -2.13 13.72 -0.69
CA PRO A 28 -2.92 13.13 -1.75
C PRO A 28 -3.96 14.15 -2.25
N ASP A 29 -3.99 14.39 -3.55
CA ASP A 29 -4.93 15.34 -4.15
C ASP A 29 -6.33 14.72 -4.19
N TYR A 30 -7.10 14.93 -3.14
CA TYR A 30 -8.52 14.54 -3.04
C TYR A 30 -9.46 15.59 -3.68
N SER A 31 -8.98 16.33 -4.68
CA SER A 31 -9.84 17.28 -5.38
C SER A 31 -11.05 16.57 -5.99
N THR A 32 -12.20 17.20 -5.87
CA THR A 32 -13.44 16.73 -6.51
C THR A 32 -13.28 16.78 -8.02
N LEU A 33 -13.56 15.67 -8.69
CA LEU A 33 -13.47 15.55 -10.13
C LEU A 33 -14.85 15.61 -10.78
N LYS A 34 -14.90 16.19 -11.98
CA LYS A 34 -16.10 16.15 -12.80
C LYS A 34 -16.21 14.76 -13.46
N ILE A 35 -17.33 14.11 -13.24
CA ILE A 35 -17.69 12.87 -13.91
C ILE A 35 -18.36 13.16 -15.26
N PRO A 36 -18.33 12.21 -16.24
CA PRO A 36 -19.06 12.34 -17.49
C PRO A 36 -20.55 12.57 -17.28
N ALA A 37 -21.18 13.39 -18.14
CA ALA A 37 -22.62 13.57 -18.14
C ALA A 37 -23.34 12.34 -18.74
N GLU A 38 -22.67 11.61 -19.62
CA GLU A 38 -23.18 10.40 -20.25
C GLU A 38 -22.91 9.18 -19.38
N GLN A 39 -23.95 8.57 -18.82
CA GLN A 39 -23.85 7.44 -17.90
C GLN A 39 -23.04 6.26 -18.47
N GLN A 40 -23.20 5.98 -19.77
CA GLN A 40 -22.46 4.91 -20.47
C GLN A 40 -20.94 5.16 -20.58
N LYS A 41 -20.47 6.36 -20.25
CA LYS A 41 -19.04 6.69 -20.17
C LYS A 41 -18.51 6.70 -18.74
N PHE A 42 -19.34 6.35 -17.77
CA PHE A 42 -18.96 6.26 -16.38
C PHE A 42 -19.22 4.85 -15.84
N HIS A 43 -18.19 4.01 -15.84
CA HIS A 43 -18.25 2.63 -15.41
C HIS A 43 -17.84 2.51 -13.94
N ILE A 44 -18.69 1.90 -13.12
CA ILE A 44 -18.51 1.88 -11.67
C ILE A 44 -18.34 0.44 -11.18
N PHE A 45 -17.31 0.19 -10.38
CA PHE A 45 -16.98 -1.09 -9.79
C PHE A 45 -17.06 -1.04 -8.27
N LEU A 46 -17.59 -2.11 -7.66
CA LEU A 46 -17.73 -2.24 -6.22
C LEU A 46 -16.53 -3.02 -5.68
N LEU A 47 -15.76 -2.43 -4.77
CA LEU A 47 -14.61 -3.06 -4.13
C LEU A 47 -15.01 -3.47 -2.71
N THR A 48 -15.20 -4.77 -2.49
CA THR A 48 -15.83 -5.30 -1.29
C THR A 48 -15.01 -6.43 -0.67
N GLY A 49 -15.10 -6.59 0.63
CA GLY A 49 -14.36 -7.62 1.35
C GLY A 49 -13.64 -7.08 2.59
N GLN A 50 -12.41 -7.56 2.82
CA GLN A 50 -11.61 -7.14 3.98
C GLN A 50 -10.25 -6.55 3.60
N SER A 51 -9.27 -6.57 4.50
CA SER A 51 -8.02 -5.80 4.41
C SER A 51 -7.25 -5.94 3.10
N ASN A 52 -7.21 -7.13 2.49
CA ASN A 52 -6.54 -7.30 1.20
C ASN A 52 -7.26 -6.56 0.05
N MET A 53 -8.58 -6.39 0.10
CA MET A 53 -9.32 -5.55 -0.84
C MET A 53 -9.35 -4.09 -0.40
N GLU A 54 -9.36 -3.82 0.93
CA GLU A 54 -9.28 -2.44 1.46
C GLU A 54 -7.97 -1.73 1.09
N GLY A 55 -6.91 -2.51 0.83
CA GLY A 55 -5.61 -2.01 0.42
C GLY A 55 -4.54 -2.22 1.49
N ALA A 56 -3.72 -3.23 1.28
CA ALA A 56 -2.61 -3.57 2.15
C ALA A 56 -1.29 -3.74 1.38
N GLY A 57 -1.34 -3.81 0.05
CA GLY A 57 -0.16 -3.88 -0.82
C GLY A 57 0.51 -2.52 -0.95
N ASP A 58 1.84 -2.51 -1.03
CA ASP A 58 2.60 -1.30 -1.29
C ASP A 58 2.32 -0.80 -2.71
N PRO A 59 2.17 0.52 -2.93
CA PRO A 59 1.95 1.05 -4.27
C PRO A 59 3.21 0.89 -5.13
N VAL A 60 3.10 0.07 -6.17
CA VAL A 60 4.22 -0.24 -7.09
C VAL A 60 4.18 0.56 -8.38
N LEU A 61 3.08 1.24 -8.66
CA LEU A 61 2.94 2.12 -9.82
C LEU A 61 2.79 3.57 -9.35
N PRO A 62 3.44 4.54 -10.02
CA PRO A 62 3.32 5.96 -9.66
C PRO A 62 1.88 6.45 -9.59
N GLU A 63 1.01 5.97 -10.49
CA GLU A 63 -0.41 6.33 -10.53
C GLU A 63 -1.16 5.96 -9.24
N TYR A 64 -0.68 4.99 -8.46
CA TYR A 64 -1.28 4.67 -7.18
C TYR A 64 -1.03 5.74 -6.11
N LEU A 65 0.07 6.47 -6.23
CA LEU A 65 0.43 7.55 -5.30
C LEU A 65 -0.20 8.88 -5.68
N THR A 66 -0.22 9.20 -6.97
CA THR A 66 -0.68 10.50 -7.47
C THR A 66 -2.15 10.49 -7.92
N GLY A 67 -2.70 9.29 -8.18
CA GLY A 67 -3.99 9.12 -8.82
C GLY A 67 -4.01 9.57 -10.27
N THR A 68 -5.09 9.28 -10.96
CA THR A 68 -5.34 9.75 -12.33
C THR A 68 -6.66 10.50 -12.37
N ASN A 69 -6.87 11.33 -13.40
CA ASN A 69 -8.18 11.99 -13.59
C ASN A 69 -9.24 11.02 -14.13
N GLN A 70 -8.85 9.82 -14.54
CA GLN A 70 -9.74 8.83 -15.14
C GLN A 70 -10.28 7.82 -14.12
N VAL A 71 -9.58 7.60 -13.00
CA VAL A 71 -10.04 6.71 -11.92
C VAL A 71 -10.42 7.53 -10.70
N VAL A 72 -11.68 7.44 -10.31
CA VAL A 72 -12.26 8.22 -9.21
C VAL A 72 -12.87 7.31 -8.15
N GLU A 73 -12.86 7.75 -6.89
CA GLU A 73 -13.45 7.05 -5.75
C GLU A 73 -14.60 7.88 -5.18
N LEU A 74 -15.70 7.21 -4.79
CA LEU A 74 -16.81 7.84 -4.06
C LEU A 74 -16.50 7.88 -2.57
N ASN A 75 -16.20 9.07 -2.04
CA ASN A 75 -15.91 9.27 -0.62
C ASN A 75 -17.19 9.19 0.26
N ASP A 76 -17.03 9.31 1.58
CA ASP A 76 -18.17 9.26 2.52
C ASP A 76 -19.04 10.52 2.49
N LYS A 77 -18.57 11.62 1.87
CA LYS A 77 -19.36 12.82 1.62
C LYS A 77 -20.20 12.74 0.34
N MET A 78 -20.16 11.60 -0.37
CA MET A 78 -20.80 11.40 -1.69
C MET A 78 -20.18 12.30 -2.78
N GLU A 79 -18.88 12.51 -2.74
CA GLU A 79 -18.13 13.26 -3.73
C GLU A 79 -17.19 12.30 -4.46
N TRP A 80 -17.06 12.46 -5.79
CA TRP A 80 -16.08 11.74 -6.59
C TRP A 80 -14.75 12.47 -6.50
N VAL A 81 -13.76 11.80 -5.93
CA VAL A 81 -12.39 12.30 -5.75
C VAL A 81 -11.41 11.43 -6.49
N LYS A 82 -10.18 11.88 -6.72
CA LYS A 82 -9.13 11.01 -7.26
C LYS A 82 -8.95 9.77 -6.38
N ASN A 83 -8.89 8.61 -7.03
CA ASN A 83 -8.49 7.39 -6.34
C ASN A 83 -6.97 7.38 -6.18
N VAL A 84 -6.52 7.62 -4.97
CA VAL A 84 -5.10 7.62 -4.57
C VAL A 84 -4.93 6.75 -3.34
N ALA A 85 -3.77 6.11 -3.20
CA ALA A 85 -3.47 5.36 -2.00
C ALA A 85 -3.50 6.30 -0.78
N PRO A 86 -4.39 6.08 0.19
CA PRO A 86 -4.41 6.89 1.40
C PRO A 86 -3.07 6.78 2.14
N TYR A 87 -2.66 7.85 2.82
CA TYR A 87 -1.47 7.82 3.65
C TYR A 87 -1.55 6.68 4.70
N GLY A 88 -0.54 5.79 4.72
CA GLY A 88 -0.51 4.64 5.63
C GLY A 88 -1.43 3.47 5.27
N ARG A 89 -2.12 3.54 4.13
CA ARG A 89 -2.79 2.40 3.48
C ARG A 89 -2.08 2.08 2.16
N GLY A 90 -2.10 0.82 1.78
CA GLY A 90 -1.65 0.39 0.47
C GLY A 90 -2.78 0.35 -0.55
N TYR A 91 -2.52 -0.27 -1.67
CA TYR A 91 -3.49 -0.58 -2.71
C TYR A 91 -4.02 -2.01 -2.56
N GLY A 92 -5.28 -2.21 -2.97
CA GLY A 92 -5.89 -3.51 -3.14
C GLY A 92 -5.95 -3.93 -4.63
N PRO A 93 -6.33 -5.18 -4.91
CA PRO A 93 -6.49 -5.65 -6.29
C PRO A 93 -7.60 -4.92 -7.04
N GLY A 94 -8.56 -4.32 -6.36
CA GLY A 94 -9.64 -3.56 -6.98
C GLY A 94 -9.17 -2.27 -7.64
N GLU A 95 -8.25 -1.54 -6.99
CA GLU A 95 -7.64 -0.33 -7.56
C GLU A 95 -6.73 -0.68 -8.74
N SER A 96 -5.98 -1.77 -8.64
CA SER A 96 -5.18 -2.27 -9.75
C SER A 96 -6.05 -2.63 -10.95
N PHE A 97 -7.16 -3.34 -10.71
CA PHE A 97 -8.18 -3.61 -11.72
C PHE A 97 -8.66 -2.32 -12.38
N ALA A 98 -9.09 -1.33 -11.59
CA ALA A 98 -9.66 -0.08 -12.08
C ALA A 98 -8.67 0.71 -12.95
N LEU A 99 -7.40 0.78 -12.53
CA LEU A 99 -6.36 1.48 -13.26
C LEU A 99 -6.09 0.83 -14.63
N HIS A 100 -5.96 -0.50 -14.68
CA HIS A 100 -5.74 -1.21 -15.95
C HIS A 100 -6.98 -1.21 -16.83
N TYR A 101 -8.19 -1.28 -16.25
CA TYR A 101 -9.43 -1.13 -16.99
C TYR A 101 -9.52 0.25 -17.67
N ALA A 102 -9.17 1.32 -16.94
CA ALA A 102 -9.13 2.68 -17.47
C ALA A 102 -8.16 2.81 -18.67
N LYS A 103 -6.97 2.21 -18.57
CA LYS A 103 -5.98 2.21 -19.66
C LYS A 103 -6.52 1.51 -20.94
N LEU A 104 -7.35 0.48 -20.79
CA LEU A 104 -7.98 -0.21 -21.92
C LEU A 104 -9.19 0.56 -22.49
N HIS A 105 -9.75 1.49 -21.74
CA HIS A 105 -10.96 2.24 -22.09
C HIS A 105 -10.71 3.76 -21.95
N PRO A 106 -9.88 4.36 -22.80
CA PRO A 106 -9.45 5.77 -22.64
C PRO A 106 -10.59 6.79 -22.68
N ASP A 107 -11.74 6.42 -23.27
CA ASP A 107 -12.93 7.27 -23.38
C ASP A 107 -13.91 7.13 -22.18
N VAL A 108 -13.56 6.30 -21.18
CA VAL A 108 -14.40 5.96 -20.04
C VAL A 108 -13.77 6.49 -18.77
N THR A 109 -14.56 7.12 -17.89
CA THR A 109 -14.18 7.37 -16.50
C THR A 109 -14.53 6.14 -15.68
N VAL A 110 -13.64 5.72 -14.80
CA VAL A 110 -13.80 4.55 -13.93
C VAL A 110 -14.06 5.02 -12.51
N GLY A 111 -15.24 4.70 -11.99
CA GLY A 111 -15.60 4.94 -10.60
C GLY A 111 -15.37 3.69 -9.75
N VAL A 112 -14.83 3.86 -8.54
CA VAL A 112 -14.78 2.80 -7.54
C VAL A 112 -15.61 3.19 -6.31
N ILE A 113 -16.39 2.22 -5.80
CA ILE A 113 -17.07 2.32 -4.51
C ILE A 113 -16.36 1.38 -3.55
N HIS A 114 -15.55 1.95 -2.68
CA HIS A 114 -14.77 1.20 -1.72
C HIS A 114 -15.59 0.91 -0.47
N ALA A 115 -15.85 -0.38 -0.22
CA ALA A 115 -16.63 -0.86 0.93
C ALA A 115 -15.95 -2.04 1.65
N ALA A 116 -14.70 -2.35 1.32
CA ALA A 116 -13.91 -3.34 2.05
C ALA A 116 -13.50 -2.77 3.42
N ARG A 117 -13.44 -3.66 4.44
CA ARG A 117 -13.02 -3.31 5.81
C ARG A 117 -12.12 -4.35 6.42
N GLY A 118 -10.94 -3.92 6.90
CA GLY A 118 -9.95 -4.79 7.52
C GLY A 118 -10.49 -5.53 8.73
N GLY A 119 -10.23 -6.86 8.78
CA GLY A 119 -10.62 -7.71 9.89
C GLY A 119 -12.09 -8.09 9.95
N HIS A 120 -12.94 -7.61 9.05
CA HIS A 120 -14.38 -7.91 9.10
C HIS A 120 -14.69 -9.33 8.59
N SER A 121 -15.55 -9.99 9.34
CA SER A 121 -16.15 -11.29 8.98
C SER A 121 -17.37 -11.12 8.07
N MET A 122 -17.82 -12.21 7.47
CA MET A 122 -19.04 -12.26 6.68
C MET A 122 -20.25 -11.72 7.45
N ARG A 123 -20.34 -11.99 8.76
CA ARG A 123 -21.41 -11.51 9.63
C ARG A 123 -21.47 -9.99 9.70
N GLU A 124 -20.31 -9.32 9.74
CA GLU A 124 -20.23 -7.85 9.84
C GLU A 124 -20.46 -7.17 8.49
N LEU A 125 -20.10 -7.85 7.39
CA LEU A 125 -20.28 -7.34 6.03
C LEU A 125 -21.67 -7.55 5.45
N SER A 126 -22.47 -8.47 6.01
CA SER A 126 -23.80 -8.81 5.51
C SER A 126 -24.89 -7.80 5.90
N LYS A 127 -26.03 -7.85 5.20
CA LYS A 127 -27.23 -7.05 5.51
C LYS A 127 -27.67 -7.25 6.95
N GLY A 128 -27.81 -6.16 7.70
CA GLY A 128 -28.12 -6.18 9.14
C GLY A 128 -26.91 -6.49 10.02
N GLY A 129 -25.73 -6.68 9.46
CA GLY A 129 -24.49 -6.80 10.20
C GLY A 129 -24.17 -5.52 10.96
N ARG A 130 -23.47 -5.68 12.10
CA ARG A 130 -23.05 -4.55 12.93
C ARG A 130 -21.54 -4.56 13.04
N ASP A 131 -20.93 -3.43 12.74
CA ASP A 131 -19.55 -3.15 13.08
C ASP A 131 -19.47 -2.85 14.59
N ASN A 132 -18.43 -3.34 15.26
CA ASN A 132 -18.13 -3.02 16.66
C ASN A 132 -17.55 -1.60 16.82
N THR A 133 -17.41 -0.87 15.74
CA THR A 133 -17.00 0.55 15.72
C THR A 133 -18.26 1.42 15.62
N ASP A 134 -18.18 2.69 16.06
CA ASP A 134 -19.27 3.68 15.94
C ASP A 134 -19.58 4.11 14.48
N ARG A 135 -19.10 3.33 13.49
CA ARG A 135 -19.31 3.59 12.07
C ARG A 135 -20.64 3.00 11.61
N ALA A 136 -21.21 3.60 10.57
CA ALA A 136 -22.40 3.06 9.92
C ALA A 136 -22.18 1.61 9.47
N PRO A 137 -23.20 0.72 9.55
CA PRO A 137 -23.12 -0.64 9.06
C PRO A 137 -22.57 -0.68 7.63
N ASN A 138 -21.61 -1.57 7.37
CA ASN A 138 -20.88 -1.57 6.08
C ASN A 138 -21.84 -1.82 4.90
N TYR A 139 -22.78 -2.76 5.05
CA TYR A 139 -23.78 -3.06 4.03
C TYR A 139 -24.65 -1.83 3.69
N ASP A 140 -25.20 -1.16 4.69
CA ASP A 140 -26.09 -0.02 4.48
C ASP A 140 -25.37 1.15 3.80
N ASN A 141 -24.10 1.39 4.18
CA ASN A 141 -23.26 2.40 3.54
C ASN A 141 -22.95 2.04 2.08
N LEU A 142 -22.65 0.78 1.79
CA LEU A 142 -22.45 0.28 0.42
C LEU A 142 -23.70 0.53 -0.43
N ILE A 143 -24.88 0.12 0.02
CA ILE A 143 -26.14 0.30 -0.72
C ILE A 143 -26.46 1.78 -0.93
N LYS A 144 -26.23 2.62 0.06
CA LYS A 144 -26.40 4.08 -0.05
C LYS A 144 -25.49 4.66 -1.14
N LYS A 145 -24.21 4.30 -1.15
CA LYS A 145 -23.24 4.75 -2.15
C LYS A 145 -23.61 4.26 -3.56
N ILE A 146 -24.02 2.99 -3.69
CA ILE A 146 -24.44 2.44 -4.99
C ILE A 146 -25.65 3.18 -5.54
N LYS A 147 -26.70 3.39 -4.75
CA LYS A 147 -27.91 4.09 -5.20
C LYS A 147 -27.64 5.53 -5.63
N PHE A 148 -26.70 6.20 -4.97
CA PHE A 148 -26.22 7.51 -5.42
C PHE A 148 -25.49 7.43 -6.75
N ALA A 149 -24.58 6.48 -6.89
CA ALA A 149 -23.73 6.32 -8.07
C ALA A 149 -24.51 5.86 -9.32
N GLN A 150 -25.56 5.03 -9.15
CA GLN A 150 -26.44 4.58 -10.24
C GLN A 150 -27.15 5.71 -10.99
N GLN A 151 -27.31 6.88 -10.35
CA GLN A 151 -27.89 8.07 -11.00
C GLN A 151 -26.91 8.73 -11.97
N GLN A 152 -25.62 8.35 -11.93
CA GLN A 152 -24.54 9.03 -12.60
C GLN A 152 -23.77 8.14 -13.57
N GLY A 153 -23.75 6.83 -13.35
CA GLY A 153 -23.01 5.87 -14.16
C GLY A 153 -23.56 4.44 -14.08
N GLU A 154 -22.89 3.53 -14.75
CA GLU A 154 -23.26 2.12 -14.82
C GLU A 154 -22.49 1.28 -13.81
N ILE A 155 -23.18 0.58 -12.90
CA ILE A 155 -22.56 -0.41 -12.01
C ILE A 155 -22.23 -1.66 -12.83
N LYS A 156 -20.95 -1.95 -12.98
CA LYS A 156 -20.47 -3.01 -13.91
C LYS A 156 -20.22 -4.35 -13.23
N ALA A 157 -19.66 -4.34 -12.02
CA ALA A 157 -19.31 -5.58 -11.30
C ALA A 157 -19.05 -5.34 -9.82
N MET A 158 -19.12 -6.44 -9.05
CA MET A 158 -18.67 -6.52 -7.65
C MET A 158 -17.40 -7.36 -7.57
N LEU A 159 -16.32 -6.79 -7.05
CA LEU A 159 -15.07 -7.46 -6.75
C LEU A 159 -15.04 -7.77 -5.26
N TRP A 160 -14.83 -9.03 -4.92
CA TRP A 160 -14.87 -9.54 -3.56
C TRP A 160 -13.56 -10.22 -3.19
N HIS A 161 -12.95 -9.78 -2.09
CA HIS A 161 -11.84 -10.49 -1.47
C HIS A 161 -11.99 -10.48 0.06
N GLN A 162 -12.38 -11.62 0.62
CA GLN A 162 -12.60 -11.82 2.05
C GLN A 162 -12.56 -13.32 2.36
N GLY A 163 -12.25 -13.67 3.58
CA GLY A 163 -12.26 -15.05 4.06
C GLY A 163 -11.24 -15.30 5.16
N GLU A 164 -10.25 -14.41 5.35
CA GLU A 164 -9.22 -14.56 6.38
C GLU A 164 -9.82 -14.55 7.79
N SER A 165 -10.90 -13.78 7.98
CA SER A 165 -11.68 -13.78 9.24
C SER A 165 -12.70 -14.91 9.34
N ASP A 166 -12.87 -15.71 8.28
CA ASP A 166 -13.90 -16.75 8.15
C ASP A 166 -13.35 -18.11 7.70
N THR A 167 -12.07 -18.40 7.85
CA THR A 167 -11.45 -19.64 7.37
C THR A 167 -12.05 -20.91 7.98
N GLY A 168 -12.67 -20.82 9.16
CA GLY A 168 -13.42 -21.89 9.80
C GLY A 168 -14.91 -21.95 9.45
N ASN A 169 -15.43 -21.02 8.67
CA ASN A 169 -16.85 -20.91 8.36
C ASN A 169 -17.25 -21.88 7.24
N ARG A 170 -17.84 -23.01 7.59
CA ARG A 170 -18.29 -24.03 6.62
C ARG A 170 -19.51 -23.61 5.80
N ASN A 171 -20.23 -22.56 6.20
CA ASN A 171 -21.41 -22.04 5.51
C ASN A 171 -21.10 -20.82 4.61
N TYR A 172 -19.82 -20.48 4.48
CA TYR A 172 -19.33 -19.27 3.84
C TYR A 172 -19.94 -18.99 2.46
N ILE A 173 -19.97 -20.00 1.56
CA ILE A 173 -20.49 -19.81 0.19
C ILE A 173 -21.98 -19.48 0.21
N ASN A 174 -22.78 -20.11 1.08
CA ASN A 174 -24.20 -19.79 1.18
C ASN A 174 -24.43 -18.38 1.74
N GLU A 175 -23.64 -17.97 2.71
CA GLU A 175 -23.70 -16.60 3.28
C GLU A 175 -23.26 -15.55 2.26
N LEU A 176 -22.21 -15.82 1.46
CA LEU A 176 -21.78 -14.97 0.36
C LEU A 176 -22.88 -14.89 -0.72
N ASN A 177 -23.49 -16.01 -1.10
CA ASN A 177 -24.60 -16.02 -2.05
C ASN A 177 -25.78 -15.16 -1.55
N LYS A 178 -26.10 -15.29 -0.27
CA LYS A 178 -27.14 -14.45 0.34
C LYS A 178 -26.79 -12.98 0.30
N LEU A 179 -25.58 -12.58 0.68
CA LEU A 179 -25.11 -11.20 0.65
C LEU A 179 -25.20 -10.62 -0.77
N VAL A 180 -24.71 -11.36 -1.77
CA VAL A 180 -24.76 -10.93 -3.17
C VAL A 180 -26.19 -10.81 -3.69
N THR A 181 -27.07 -11.75 -3.32
CA THR A 181 -28.50 -11.70 -3.66
C THR A 181 -29.17 -10.48 -3.04
N ASP A 182 -28.87 -10.18 -1.76
CA ASP A 182 -29.38 -8.99 -1.08
C ASP A 182 -28.91 -7.72 -1.79
N VAL A 183 -27.62 -7.62 -2.16
CA VAL A 183 -27.06 -6.47 -2.92
C VAL A 183 -27.78 -6.33 -4.26
N ARG A 184 -27.83 -7.39 -5.07
CA ARG A 184 -28.51 -7.41 -6.39
C ARG A 184 -29.95 -6.94 -6.29
N THR A 185 -30.68 -7.40 -5.25
CA THR A 185 -32.06 -7.04 -4.99
C THR A 185 -32.20 -5.58 -4.60
N ASP A 186 -31.40 -5.10 -3.65
CA ASP A 186 -31.49 -3.75 -3.09
C ASP A 186 -31.11 -2.65 -4.11
N ILE A 187 -30.26 -3.01 -5.12
CA ILE A 187 -29.85 -2.09 -6.18
C ILE A 187 -30.62 -2.30 -7.51
N GLY A 188 -31.42 -3.35 -7.62
CA GLY A 188 -32.22 -3.66 -8.81
C GLY A 188 -31.42 -4.17 -10.01
N ILE A 189 -30.24 -4.79 -9.81
CA ILE A 189 -29.38 -5.39 -10.86
C ILE A 189 -29.22 -6.88 -10.58
N ALA A 190 -30.17 -7.68 -11.07
CA ALA A 190 -30.24 -9.11 -10.76
C ALA A 190 -29.03 -9.91 -11.29
N ASP A 191 -28.43 -9.49 -12.39
CA ASP A 191 -27.33 -10.16 -13.08
C ASP A 191 -25.95 -9.50 -12.83
N LEU A 192 -25.83 -8.65 -11.80
CA LEU A 192 -24.56 -8.03 -11.45
C LEU A 192 -23.45 -9.10 -11.31
N PRO A 193 -22.36 -9.03 -12.10
CA PRO A 193 -21.27 -9.97 -12.00
C PRO A 193 -20.55 -9.90 -10.65
N LEU A 194 -20.15 -11.07 -10.15
CA LEU A 194 -19.34 -11.23 -8.94
C LEU A 194 -17.99 -11.86 -9.30
N PHE A 195 -16.90 -11.26 -8.82
CA PHE A 195 -15.56 -11.82 -8.95
C PHE A 195 -14.98 -12.03 -7.55
N VAL A 196 -14.68 -13.29 -7.21
CA VAL A 196 -14.26 -13.71 -5.87
C VAL A 196 -12.81 -14.13 -5.90
N GLY A 197 -11.96 -13.51 -5.08
CA GLY A 197 -10.56 -13.88 -4.97
C GLY A 197 -10.32 -15.01 -3.98
N GLU A 198 -9.46 -15.96 -4.35
CA GLU A 198 -8.89 -16.92 -3.38
C GLU A 198 -8.05 -16.18 -2.35
N LEU A 199 -7.96 -16.72 -1.12
CA LEU A 199 -7.00 -16.26 -0.13
C LEU A 199 -5.57 -16.59 -0.56
N GLY A 200 -4.59 -15.86 -0.03
CA GLY A 200 -3.18 -16.11 -0.34
C GLY A 200 -2.77 -17.55 -0.09
N ARG A 201 -2.11 -18.17 -1.08
CA ARG A 201 -1.63 -19.56 -1.02
C ARG A 201 -0.21 -19.70 -0.46
N TYR A 202 0.35 -18.63 0.03
CA TYR A 202 1.68 -18.56 0.65
C TYR A 202 1.69 -19.02 2.12
N VAL A 203 0.53 -19.37 2.67
CA VAL A 203 0.36 -19.90 4.02
C VAL A 203 -0.61 -21.09 4.01
N ASN A 204 -0.40 -22.06 4.88
CA ASN A 204 -1.17 -23.30 4.90
C ASN A 204 -2.55 -23.18 5.60
N TRP A 205 -2.74 -22.19 6.47
CA TRP A 205 -4.01 -22.00 7.17
C TRP A 205 -5.16 -21.56 6.25
N THR A 206 -4.87 -21.11 5.04
CA THR A 206 -5.87 -20.78 4.01
C THR A 206 -6.27 -21.96 3.13
N ASP A 207 -5.53 -23.07 3.15
CA ASP A 207 -5.74 -24.21 2.24
C ASP A 207 -7.14 -24.82 2.35
N GLY A 208 -7.66 -24.94 3.58
CA GLY A 208 -9.01 -25.44 3.82
C GLY A 208 -10.09 -24.57 3.21
N PHE A 209 -9.95 -23.26 3.38
CA PHE A 209 -10.84 -22.25 2.81
C PHE A 209 -10.75 -22.23 1.28
N ASN A 210 -9.54 -22.20 0.73
CA ASN A 210 -9.32 -22.19 -0.71
C ASN A 210 -9.84 -23.46 -1.40
N ARG A 211 -9.79 -24.62 -0.75
CA ARG A 211 -10.45 -25.84 -1.27
C ARG A 211 -11.97 -25.70 -1.28
N MET A 212 -12.56 -25.19 -0.21
CA MET A 212 -14.01 -24.98 -0.11
C MET A 212 -14.51 -24.02 -1.17
N ILE A 213 -13.83 -22.90 -1.37
CA ILE A 213 -14.29 -21.81 -2.25
C ILE A 213 -14.21 -22.18 -3.74
N GLN A 214 -13.57 -23.30 -4.11
CA GLN A 214 -13.57 -23.79 -5.51
C GLN A 214 -14.99 -23.99 -6.06
N ASP A 215 -15.96 -24.27 -5.20
CA ASP A 215 -17.35 -24.51 -5.58
C ASP A 215 -18.16 -23.22 -5.80
N VAL A 216 -17.58 -22.03 -5.60
CA VAL A 216 -18.33 -20.75 -5.62
C VAL A 216 -19.02 -20.48 -6.95
N GLU A 217 -18.37 -20.78 -8.07
CA GLU A 217 -18.93 -20.57 -9.41
C GLU A 217 -20.17 -21.45 -9.69
N SER A 218 -20.23 -22.64 -9.08
CA SER A 218 -21.37 -23.54 -9.22
C SER A 218 -22.53 -23.19 -8.28
N LYS A 219 -22.29 -22.37 -7.28
CA LYS A 219 -23.27 -22.02 -6.23
C LYS A 219 -23.81 -20.59 -6.35
N ILE A 220 -23.09 -19.70 -7.02
CA ILE A 220 -23.48 -18.30 -7.20
C ILE A 220 -23.51 -17.98 -8.69
N GLU A 221 -24.66 -17.55 -9.19
CA GLU A 221 -24.82 -17.17 -10.58
C GLU A 221 -23.99 -15.93 -10.93
N ASN A 222 -23.51 -15.86 -12.19
CA ASN A 222 -22.64 -14.79 -12.67
C ASN A 222 -21.40 -14.53 -11.79
N CYS A 223 -20.81 -15.61 -11.29
CA CYS A 223 -19.64 -15.58 -10.43
C CYS A 223 -18.40 -16.15 -11.11
N LYS A 224 -17.23 -15.59 -10.84
CA LYS A 224 -15.91 -16.13 -11.20
C LYS A 224 -14.97 -16.15 -10.02
N LEU A 225 -14.23 -17.26 -9.87
CA LEU A 225 -13.18 -17.41 -8.88
C LEU A 225 -11.83 -16.96 -9.48
N ILE A 226 -11.13 -16.12 -8.75
CA ILE A 226 -9.84 -15.57 -9.18
C ILE A 226 -8.73 -16.23 -8.38
N SER A 227 -7.80 -16.89 -9.09
CA SER A 227 -6.73 -17.63 -8.44
C SER A 227 -5.66 -16.73 -7.83
N SER A 228 -5.27 -17.02 -6.59
CA SER A 228 -4.15 -16.40 -5.89
C SER A 228 -2.84 -17.19 -6.04
N LYS A 229 -2.79 -18.20 -6.92
CA LYS A 229 -1.60 -19.03 -7.11
C LYS A 229 -0.40 -18.18 -7.53
N GLY A 230 0.75 -18.38 -6.84
CA GLY A 230 1.99 -17.67 -7.13
C GLY A 230 2.06 -16.25 -6.58
N LEU A 231 1.01 -15.75 -5.93
CA LEU A 231 1.08 -14.47 -5.23
C LEU A 231 1.90 -14.61 -3.94
N MET A 232 2.50 -13.51 -3.51
CA MET A 232 3.35 -13.41 -2.32
C MET A 232 2.73 -12.52 -1.27
N HIS A 233 3.07 -12.76 0.00
CA HIS A 233 2.74 -11.82 1.08
C HIS A 233 3.83 -10.76 1.23
N ARG A 234 3.49 -9.63 1.83
CA ARG A 234 4.40 -8.51 2.05
C ARG A 234 5.40 -8.69 3.21
N GLY A 235 5.40 -9.86 3.88
CA GLY A 235 6.27 -10.18 5.01
C GLY A 235 5.51 -10.51 6.30
N ASP A 236 4.20 -10.29 6.35
CA ASP A 236 3.35 -10.50 7.52
C ASP A 236 2.53 -11.80 7.47
N GLU A 237 2.76 -12.66 6.48
CA GLU A 237 2.05 -13.94 6.25
C GLU A 237 0.52 -13.80 6.15
N LEU A 238 0.04 -12.60 5.84
CA LEU A 238 -1.38 -12.28 5.78
C LEU A 238 -1.74 -11.44 4.56
N HIS A 239 -1.04 -10.30 4.39
CA HIS A 239 -1.39 -9.35 3.34
C HIS A 239 -0.53 -9.55 2.09
N ILE A 240 -1.19 -9.41 0.95
CA ILE A 240 -0.59 -9.57 -0.38
C ILE A 240 0.43 -8.43 -0.62
N SER A 241 1.59 -8.74 -1.18
CA SER A 241 2.61 -7.74 -1.53
C SER A 241 2.17 -6.85 -2.69
N GLY A 242 2.78 -5.67 -2.85
CA GLY A 242 2.38 -4.70 -3.87
C GLY A 242 2.40 -5.25 -5.30
N TYR A 243 3.46 -5.98 -5.68
CA TYR A 243 3.52 -6.62 -7.00
C TYR A 243 2.46 -7.70 -7.19
N SER A 244 2.23 -8.50 -6.15
CA SER A 244 1.17 -9.51 -6.15
C SER A 244 -0.22 -8.90 -6.21
N VAL A 245 -0.44 -7.76 -5.56
CA VAL A 245 -1.70 -7.00 -5.66
C VAL A 245 -1.95 -6.56 -7.10
N ASN A 246 -0.92 -6.04 -7.79
CA ASN A 246 -1.04 -5.64 -9.19
C ASN A 246 -1.40 -6.84 -10.09
N THR A 247 -0.68 -7.94 -9.94
CA THR A 247 -0.97 -9.19 -10.69
C THR A 247 -2.39 -9.69 -10.40
N PHE A 248 -2.80 -9.64 -9.13
CA PHE A 248 -4.13 -10.11 -8.74
C PHE A 248 -5.25 -9.25 -9.32
N GLY A 249 -5.09 -7.93 -9.33
CA GLY A 249 -6.01 -7.00 -9.99
C GLY A 249 -6.12 -7.28 -11.49
N CYS A 250 -5.00 -7.58 -12.16
CA CYS A 250 -4.99 -7.97 -13.56
C CYS A 250 -5.72 -9.31 -13.81
N ARG A 251 -5.64 -10.26 -12.89
CA ARG A 251 -6.42 -11.52 -12.96
C ARG A 251 -7.93 -11.28 -12.82
N TYR A 252 -8.33 -10.39 -11.90
CA TYR A 252 -9.72 -9.95 -11.79
C TYR A 252 -10.19 -9.30 -13.10
N LEU A 253 -9.35 -8.44 -13.68
CA LEU A 253 -9.67 -7.77 -14.94
C LEU A 253 -9.81 -8.76 -16.08
N ASP A 254 -8.90 -9.71 -16.25
CA ASP A 254 -8.97 -10.75 -17.27
C ASP A 254 -10.28 -11.56 -17.18
N ALA A 255 -10.66 -11.94 -15.95
CA ALA A 255 -11.91 -12.66 -15.72
C ALA A 255 -13.14 -11.83 -16.08
N TYR A 256 -13.15 -10.54 -15.73
CA TYR A 256 -14.20 -9.61 -16.10
C TYR A 256 -14.29 -9.44 -17.62
N LEU A 257 -13.17 -9.19 -18.29
CA LEU A 257 -13.11 -9.00 -19.74
C LEU A 257 -13.57 -10.27 -20.47
N LYS A 258 -13.14 -11.45 -20.05
CA LYS A 258 -13.60 -12.74 -20.62
C LYS A 258 -15.10 -12.93 -20.50
N MET A 259 -15.70 -12.46 -19.42
CA MET A 259 -17.13 -12.57 -19.18
C MET A 259 -17.94 -11.53 -19.95
N ARG A 260 -17.47 -10.29 -20.06
CA ARG A 260 -18.24 -9.14 -20.53
C ARG A 260 -17.72 -8.51 -21.82
N GLU A 261 -16.43 -8.64 -22.10
CA GLU A 261 -15.74 -7.95 -23.20
C GLU A 261 -14.71 -8.86 -23.87
N PRO A 262 -15.12 -10.00 -24.50
CA PRO A 262 -14.18 -11.04 -24.96
C PRO A 262 -13.16 -10.54 -26.00
N GLU A 263 -13.48 -9.53 -26.79
CA GLU A 263 -12.53 -8.97 -27.77
C GLU A 263 -11.44 -8.12 -27.06
N THR A 264 -11.81 -7.37 -26.01
CA THR A 264 -10.85 -6.66 -25.16
C THR A 264 -9.98 -7.64 -24.38
N ALA A 265 -10.56 -8.76 -23.91
CA ALA A 265 -9.81 -9.83 -23.23
C ALA A 265 -8.67 -10.39 -24.10
N LYS A 266 -8.92 -10.59 -25.41
CA LYS A 266 -7.88 -11.05 -26.34
C LYS A 266 -6.71 -10.08 -26.46
N LYS A 267 -6.99 -8.77 -26.41
CA LYS A 267 -5.96 -7.72 -26.45
C LYS A 267 -5.19 -7.65 -25.12
N PHE A 268 -5.86 -7.91 -24.00
CA PHE A 268 -5.26 -7.86 -22.67
C PHE A 268 -4.41 -9.11 -22.34
N ALA A 269 -4.74 -10.26 -22.91
CA ALA A 269 -4.08 -11.54 -22.61
C ALA A 269 -2.54 -11.54 -22.74
N PRO A 270 -1.91 -10.92 -23.77
CA PRO A 270 -0.46 -10.86 -23.86
C PRO A 270 0.18 -10.07 -22.70
N LEU A 271 -0.47 -8.98 -22.29
CA LEU A 271 -0.02 -8.19 -21.15
C LEU A 271 -0.10 -8.99 -19.86
N LEU A 272 -1.24 -9.64 -19.60
CA LEU A 272 -1.37 -10.49 -18.42
C LEU A 272 -0.29 -11.57 -18.39
N ALA A 273 0.01 -12.21 -19.52
CA ALA A 273 1.07 -13.21 -19.62
C ALA A 273 2.46 -12.64 -19.27
N GLU A 274 2.73 -11.41 -19.69
CA GLU A 274 3.98 -10.72 -19.32
C GLU A 274 4.03 -10.39 -17.83
N ILE A 275 2.93 -9.90 -17.25
CA ILE A 275 2.80 -9.63 -15.81
C ILE A 275 3.02 -10.90 -15.01
N GLU A 276 2.39 -12.01 -15.39
CA GLU A 276 2.55 -13.31 -14.74
C GLU A 276 4.00 -13.83 -14.81
N LYS A 277 4.64 -13.67 -15.97
CA LYS A 277 6.04 -14.03 -16.15
C LYS A 277 6.95 -13.21 -15.24
N LYS A 278 6.76 -11.91 -15.18
CA LYS A 278 7.53 -11.00 -14.34
C LYS A 278 7.31 -11.29 -12.86
N MET A 279 6.07 -11.60 -12.46
CA MET A 279 5.76 -12.02 -11.10
C MET A 279 6.48 -13.31 -10.70
N ALA A 280 6.55 -14.30 -11.61
CA ALA A 280 7.27 -15.54 -11.39
C ALA A 280 8.81 -15.36 -11.31
N GLU A 281 9.34 -14.36 -12.00
CA GLU A 281 10.75 -13.97 -11.91
C GLU A 281 11.03 -13.20 -10.60
N TYR A 282 10.12 -12.34 -10.18
CA TYR A 282 10.17 -11.64 -8.89
C TYR A 282 10.14 -12.63 -7.72
N ASP A 283 9.28 -13.64 -7.77
CA ASP A 283 9.20 -14.71 -6.78
C ASP A 283 10.53 -15.48 -6.60
N LYS A 284 11.32 -15.61 -7.65
CA LYS A 284 12.66 -16.21 -7.60
C LYS A 284 13.72 -15.29 -6.98
N ARG A 285 13.48 -13.99 -6.96
CA ARG A 285 14.38 -12.96 -6.43
C ARG A 285 14.00 -12.56 -5.01
N TRP A 286 13.86 -13.53 -4.16
CA TRP A 286 13.42 -13.32 -2.81
C TRP A 286 14.42 -12.47 -2.01
N VAL A 287 14.09 -11.20 -1.77
CA VAL A 287 14.88 -10.29 -0.94
C VAL A 287 14.36 -10.26 0.50
N THR A 288 15.29 -10.19 1.44
CA THR A 288 14.96 -10.14 2.86
C THR A 288 14.44 -8.75 3.26
N VAL A 289 15.02 -7.68 2.73
CA VAL A 289 14.58 -6.29 2.89
C VAL A 289 14.32 -5.69 1.51
N GLU A 290 13.07 -5.34 1.24
CA GLU A 290 12.70 -4.64 0.02
C GLU A 290 13.11 -3.18 0.11
N ASN A 291 13.73 -2.63 -0.96
CA ASN A 291 14.14 -1.23 -1.03
C ASN A 291 15.03 -0.78 0.14
N GLY A 292 15.97 -1.62 0.56
CA GLY A 292 16.91 -1.27 1.62
C GLY A 292 17.91 -0.16 1.23
N ASP A 293 18.15 0.04 -0.07
CA ASP A 293 19.00 1.06 -0.68
C ASP A 293 18.23 2.32 -1.12
N MET A 294 16.94 2.42 -0.79
CA MET A 294 16.03 3.55 -1.05
C MET A 294 15.95 3.97 -2.52
N THR A 295 16.25 3.06 -3.46
CA THR A 295 16.21 3.35 -4.90
C THR A 295 14.79 3.52 -5.43
N MET A 296 13.81 2.87 -4.80
CA MET A 296 12.41 2.89 -5.21
C MET A 296 11.58 3.90 -4.43
N GLY A 297 10.61 4.49 -5.11
CA GLY A 297 9.71 5.51 -4.58
C GLY A 297 10.01 6.91 -5.10
N GLU A 298 9.08 7.82 -4.94
CA GLU A 298 9.23 9.23 -5.31
C GLU A 298 9.58 10.07 -4.07
N ASP A 299 8.61 10.71 -3.44
CA ASP A 299 8.80 11.51 -2.23
C ASP A 299 9.05 10.67 -0.98
N ARG A 300 8.70 9.39 -1.02
CA ARG A 300 8.88 8.43 0.07
C ARG A 300 9.51 7.15 -0.44
N PRO A 301 10.41 6.52 0.31
CA PRO A 301 10.93 5.21 -0.04
C PRO A 301 9.78 4.19 -0.03
N LEU A 302 9.65 3.41 -1.11
CA LEU A 302 8.63 2.37 -1.21
C LEU A 302 8.81 1.34 -0.10
N GLY A 303 7.72 0.90 0.51
CA GLY A 303 7.71 -0.10 1.58
C GLY A 303 8.14 0.39 2.97
N TRP A 304 8.61 1.63 3.09
CA TRP A 304 9.01 2.21 4.37
C TRP A 304 7.91 3.09 4.95
N GLU A 305 7.32 2.65 6.04
CA GLU A 305 6.14 3.27 6.65
C GLU A 305 6.40 3.76 8.07
N ALA A 306 5.82 4.91 8.42
CA ALA A 306 5.67 5.30 9.80
C ALA A 306 4.78 4.27 10.52
N ARG A 307 5.02 4.06 11.79
CA ARG A 307 4.22 3.14 12.58
C ARG A 307 2.74 3.53 12.48
N ARG A 308 1.87 2.56 12.25
CA ARG A 308 0.43 2.70 11.95
C ARG A 308 -0.37 3.59 12.91
N TRP A 309 0.23 3.93 14.05
CA TRP A 309 -0.45 4.60 15.18
C TRP A 309 -0.18 6.11 15.26
N ASP A 310 0.86 6.61 14.58
CA ASP A 310 1.17 8.04 14.61
C ASP A 310 1.88 8.56 13.33
N PRO A 311 1.19 8.54 12.19
CA PRO A 311 1.73 9.12 10.95
C PRO A 311 1.90 10.64 11.01
N SER A 312 1.41 11.29 12.08
CA SER A 312 1.37 12.73 12.21
C SER A 312 2.61 13.31 12.86
N ARG A 313 3.45 12.48 13.51
CA ARG A 313 4.67 12.94 14.19
C ARG A 313 5.92 12.82 13.34
N ILE A 314 6.00 11.82 12.47
CA ILE A 314 7.18 11.50 11.68
C ILE A 314 6.75 11.16 10.27
N ASN A 315 7.31 11.87 9.29
CA ASN A 315 7.18 11.53 7.88
C ASN A 315 8.43 10.82 7.35
N PRO A 316 8.28 9.69 6.66
CA PRO A 316 9.35 9.16 5.84
C PRO A 316 9.50 9.99 4.57
N HIS A 317 10.69 10.52 4.33
CA HIS A 317 11.04 11.19 3.10
C HIS A 317 12.11 10.40 2.37
N ARG A 318 11.99 10.32 1.06
CA ARG A 318 13.07 9.86 0.19
C ARG A 318 13.96 11.05 -0.11
N ASP A 319 15.13 11.11 0.53
CA ASP A 319 16.06 12.23 0.41
C ASP A 319 17.05 11.96 -0.72
N THR A 320 16.95 12.73 -1.79
CA THR A 320 17.83 12.65 -2.97
C THR A 320 19.02 13.61 -2.91
N GLU A 321 19.13 14.41 -1.83
CA GLU A 321 20.23 15.35 -1.62
C GLU A 321 21.23 14.83 -0.58
N VAL A 322 20.75 14.15 0.47
CA VAL A 322 21.56 13.61 1.55
C VAL A 322 21.45 12.09 1.57
N TYR A 323 22.43 11.40 1.03
CA TYR A 323 22.47 9.93 0.99
C TYR A 323 23.89 9.41 1.19
N ALA A 324 24.04 8.18 1.65
CA ALA A 324 25.31 7.49 1.77
C ALA A 324 25.67 6.80 0.45
N SER A 325 24.66 6.28 -0.25
CA SER A 325 24.74 5.66 -1.56
C SER A 325 23.65 6.22 -2.47
N ALA A 326 24.01 6.57 -3.72
CA ALA A 326 23.04 7.11 -4.67
C ALA A 326 21.98 6.03 -5.02
N PRO A 327 20.72 6.42 -5.30
CA PRO A 327 20.28 7.78 -5.58
C PRO A 327 19.59 8.50 -4.40
N ALA A 328 19.38 7.86 -3.26
CA ALA A 328 18.63 8.45 -2.16
C ALA A 328 18.84 7.72 -0.83
N SER A 329 18.36 8.32 0.25
CA SER A 329 18.23 7.69 1.57
C SER A 329 16.82 7.87 2.15
N LEU A 330 16.50 7.13 3.19
CA LEU A 330 15.34 7.40 4.03
C LEU A 330 15.68 8.52 5.02
N ARG A 331 14.99 9.66 4.95
CA ARG A 331 15.06 10.73 5.95
C ARG A 331 13.85 10.65 6.89
N ILE A 332 14.12 10.81 8.17
CA ILE A 332 13.11 11.01 9.22
C ILE A 332 13.27 12.42 9.76
N GLU A 333 12.15 13.14 9.85
CA GLU A 333 12.10 14.48 10.44
C GLU A 333 10.83 14.62 11.26
N ASN A 334 10.93 15.23 12.46
CA ASN A 334 9.73 15.54 13.24
C ASN A 334 8.90 16.60 12.52
N LEU A 335 7.60 16.37 12.46
CA LEU A 335 6.66 17.40 12.00
C LEU A 335 6.62 18.55 13.02
N ASP A 336 6.49 19.78 12.50
CA ASP A 336 6.23 20.94 13.33
C ASP A 336 4.92 20.73 14.11
N PRO A 337 4.90 20.84 15.46
CA PRO A 337 3.69 20.73 16.25
C PRO A 337 2.56 21.67 15.80
N ALA A 338 2.90 22.80 15.16
CA ALA A 338 1.93 23.75 14.61
C ALA A 338 1.21 23.21 13.35
N THR A 339 1.77 22.24 12.67
CA THR A 339 1.18 21.61 11.47
C THR A 339 0.56 20.24 11.75
N ALA A 340 0.76 19.70 12.96
CA ALA A 340 0.18 18.44 13.39
C ALA A 340 -1.34 18.59 13.59
N LEU A 341 -2.10 17.58 13.16
CA LEU A 341 -3.56 17.56 13.35
C LEU A 341 -3.91 17.61 14.86
N PRO A 342 -4.97 18.34 15.28
CA PRO A 342 -5.34 18.51 16.70
C PRO A 342 -5.57 17.20 17.48
N SER A 343 -5.93 16.11 16.80
CA SER A 343 -6.12 14.79 17.41
C SER A 343 -4.85 14.10 17.90
N VAL A 344 -3.69 14.70 17.67
CA VAL A 344 -2.36 14.11 17.91
C VAL A 344 -1.67 14.68 19.15
N GLN A 345 -2.20 15.75 19.73
CA GLN A 345 -1.58 16.41 20.90
C GLN A 345 -1.58 15.56 22.19
N GLU A 346 -2.33 14.46 22.25
CA GLU A 346 -2.50 13.65 23.48
C GLU A 346 -1.80 12.29 23.48
N ILE A 347 -1.10 11.86 22.41
CA ILE A 347 -0.58 10.50 22.31
C ILE A 347 0.90 10.41 22.71
N SER A 348 1.06 9.82 23.88
CA SER A 348 2.20 9.10 24.47
C SER A 348 3.61 9.72 24.34
N THR A 349 4.06 10.26 25.45
CA THR A 349 5.48 10.55 25.77
C THR A 349 6.32 9.29 26.04
N ALA A 350 5.89 8.10 25.61
CA ALA A 350 6.64 6.87 25.85
C ALA A 350 7.95 6.87 25.05
N PRO A 351 9.11 6.69 25.66
CA PRO A 351 10.40 6.62 24.99
C PRO A 351 10.42 5.53 23.92
N GLY A 352 10.95 5.84 22.72
CA GLY A 352 11.06 4.89 21.63
C GLY A 352 9.77 4.57 20.89
N ALA A 353 8.75 5.44 20.99
CA ALA A 353 7.46 5.26 20.30
C ALA A 353 7.52 5.62 18.81
N ASP A 354 8.39 6.54 18.42
CA ASP A 354 8.46 7.08 17.06
C ASP A 354 9.46 6.31 16.20
N GLY A 355 9.02 5.87 15.02
CA GLY A 355 9.92 5.14 14.13
C GLY A 355 9.30 4.82 12.77
N ILE A 356 10.18 4.59 11.81
CA ILE A 356 9.87 4.17 10.46
C ILE A 356 10.51 2.83 10.20
N GLY A 357 9.79 1.92 9.56
CA GLY A 357 10.31 0.60 9.26
C GLY A 357 9.64 -0.07 8.06
N THR A 358 10.28 -1.12 7.59
CA THR A 358 9.79 -2.00 6.55
C THR A 358 9.69 -3.44 7.02
N TRP A 359 8.87 -4.22 6.35
CA TRP A 359 8.77 -5.65 6.60
C TRP A 359 10.03 -6.38 6.14
N ILE A 360 10.45 -7.37 6.93
CA ILE A 360 11.53 -8.29 6.57
C ILE A 360 10.96 -9.70 6.41
N ARG A 361 11.50 -10.44 5.47
CA ARG A 361 10.92 -11.70 5.01
C ARG A 361 11.83 -12.88 5.33
N ASN A 362 11.21 -14.00 5.70
CA ASN A 362 11.89 -15.30 5.83
C ASN A 362 13.08 -15.34 6.79
N VAL A 363 13.07 -14.55 7.83
CA VAL A 363 14.15 -14.52 8.83
C VAL A 363 13.82 -15.30 10.09
N ALA A 364 12.57 -15.68 10.31
CA ALA A 364 12.16 -16.46 11.49
C ALA A 364 13.00 -17.74 11.64
N GLY A 365 13.55 -17.93 12.83
CA GLY A 365 14.39 -19.10 13.15
C GLY A 365 15.75 -19.12 12.45
N THR A 366 16.24 -17.97 11.94
CA THR A 366 17.53 -17.91 11.24
C THR A 366 18.52 -17.02 11.99
N HIS A 367 19.80 -17.27 11.74
CA HIS A 367 20.89 -16.37 12.08
C HIS A 367 21.10 -15.40 10.91
N VAL A 368 21.15 -14.10 11.19
CA VAL A 368 21.24 -13.06 10.17
C VAL A 368 22.38 -12.11 10.46
N LYS A 369 23.02 -11.62 9.40
CA LYS A 369 23.92 -10.47 9.44
C LYS A 369 23.12 -9.26 8.93
N VAL A 370 23.08 -8.21 9.73
CA VAL A 370 22.44 -6.95 9.38
C VAL A 370 23.49 -5.87 9.21
N SER A 371 23.38 -5.09 8.14
CA SER A 371 24.20 -3.89 7.93
C SER A 371 23.33 -2.72 7.47
N CYS A 372 23.76 -1.51 7.82
CA CYS A 372 23.13 -0.26 7.38
C CYS A 372 24.09 0.92 7.56
N LYS A 373 23.70 2.07 6.99
CA LYS A 373 24.34 3.35 7.23
C LYS A 373 23.35 4.32 7.86
N VAL A 374 23.81 5.08 8.86
CA VAL A 374 22.96 6.03 9.60
C VAL A 374 23.67 7.36 9.74
N LYS A 375 22.90 8.45 9.67
CA LYS A 375 23.33 9.80 10.04
C LYS A 375 22.27 10.42 10.95
N ASN A 376 22.72 11.16 12.01
CA ASN A 376 21.85 11.80 13.00
C ASN A 376 22.20 13.29 13.18
N GLU A 377 21.20 14.15 12.97
CA GLU A 377 21.29 15.59 13.23
C GLU A 377 20.21 16.00 14.25
N GLY A 378 20.55 15.97 15.52
CA GLY A 378 19.74 16.56 16.59
C GLY A 378 18.90 15.62 17.44
N TYR A 379 18.54 14.43 16.98
CA TYR A 379 17.83 13.48 17.85
C TYR A 379 18.69 13.08 19.05
N SER A 380 18.08 13.04 20.22
CA SER A 380 18.73 12.65 21.49
C SER A 380 19.00 11.14 21.54
N LYS A 381 18.28 10.35 20.76
CA LYS A 381 18.50 8.93 20.58
C LYS A 381 18.09 8.47 19.20
N VAL A 382 18.91 7.63 18.59
CA VAL A 382 18.64 6.95 17.32
C VAL A 382 19.03 5.48 17.47
N THR A 383 18.09 4.57 17.22
CA THR A 383 18.38 3.12 17.28
C THR A 383 17.81 2.40 16.06
N ILE A 384 18.54 1.38 15.59
CA ILE A 384 18.04 0.43 14.60
C ILE A 384 17.55 -0.81 15.33
N ARG A 385 16.32 -1.24 15.04
CA ARG A 385 15.67 -2.34 15.77
C ARG A 385 14.96 -3.30 14.81
N ILE A 386 14.91 -4.59 15.19
CA ILE A 386 13.94 -5.54 14.65
C ILE A 386 12.85 -5.76 15.70
N ARG A 387 11.60 -5.66 15.26
CA ARG A 387 10.41 -5.97 16.06
C ARG A 387 9.59 -7.01 15.35
N GLY A 388 9.21 -8.06 16.10
CA GLY A 388 8.48 -9.21 15.54
C GLY A 388 7.27 -9.62 16.35
N GLU A 389 6.32 -10.22 15.64
CA GLU A 389 5.08 -10.76 16.18
C GLU A 389 4.94 -12.23 15.80
N ASN A 390 4.26 -12.99 16.66
CA ASN A 390 3.92 -14.38 16.41
C ASN A 390 2.64 -14.50 15.55
N SER A 391 2.20 -15.73 15.28
CA SER A 391 0.97 -16.02 14.53
C SER A 391 -0.30 -15.42 15.15
N GLY A 392 -0.31 -15.18 16.47
CA GLY A 392 -1.40 -14.54 17.19
C GLY A 392 -1.31 -13.01 17.26
N PHE A 393 -0.45 -12.37 16.46
CA PHE A 393 -0.20 -10.91 16.48
C PHE A 393 0.32 -10.37 17.82
N GLN A 394 0.88 -11.24 18.64
CA GLN A 394 1.50 -10.84 19.90
C GLN A 394 2.97 -10.56 19.67
N ARG A 395 3.45 -9.43 20.19
CA ARG A 395 4.88 -9.09 20.12
C ARG A 395 5.70 -10.15 20.86
N CYS A 396 6.63 -10.77 20.15
CA CYS A 396 7.54 -11.78 20.67
C CYS A 396 9.03 -11.43 20.47
N LEU A 397 9.32 -10.36 19.73
CA LEU A 397 10.66 -9.87 19.49
C LEU A 397 10.67 -8.34 19.55
N ASP A 398 11.64 -7.76 20.28
CA ASP A 398 12.01 -6.34 20.25
C ASP A 398 13.52 -6.24 20.47
N LEU A 399 14.28 -6.39 19.39
CA LEU A 399 15.73 -6.49 19.39
C LEU A 399 16.36 -5.17 18.92
N GLN A 400 17.12 -4.52 19.79
CA GLN A 400 17.97 -3.41 19.37
C GLN A 400 19.22 -3.96 18.69
N LEU A 401 19.41 -3.61 17.43
CA LEU A 401 20.59 -4.01 16.65
C LEU A 401 21.75 -3.05 16.89
N PHE A 402 21.48 -1.74 16.70
CA PHE A 402 22.50 -0.72 16.79
C PHE A 402 21.98 0.50 17.56
N ASP A 403 22.88 1.17 18.29
CA ASP A 403 22.70 2.52 18.80
C ASP A 403 23.49 3.46 17.87
N ALA A 404 22.78 4.33 17.18
CA ALA A 404 23.31 5.26 16.20
C ALA A 404 23.17 6.73 16.67
N THR A 405 23.02 6.94 17.99
CA THR A 405 22.84 8.26 18.59
C THR A 405 23.99 9.22 18.27
N ASP A 406 25.20 8.71 18.24
CA ASP A 406 26.41 9.50 18.00
C ASP A 406 26.85 9.55 16.53
N ALA A 407 26.03 9.06 15.60
CA ALA A 407 26.30 9.07 14.16
C ALA A 407 26.17 10.47 13.55
N LYS A 408 27.06 11.42 13.90
CA LYS A 408 27.04 12.82 13.42
C LYS A 408 27.27 12.94 11.92
N ASP A 409 27.92 11.96 11.32
CA ASP A 409 28.08 11.81 9.87
C ASP A 409 27.73 10.37 9.49
N TRP A 410 27.66 10.06 8.20
CA TRP A 410 27.37 8.73 7.74
C TRP A 410 28.26 7.67 8.39
N THR A 411 27.69 6.88 9.24
CA THR A 411 28.34 5.83 10.01
C THR A 411 27.79 4.47 9.62
N SER A 412 28.67 3.54 9.29
CA SER A 412 28.32 2.17 8.92
C SER A 412 28.21 1.29 10.16
N TYR A 413 27.14 0.53 10.23
CA TYR A 413 26.86 -0.45 11.28
C TYR A 413 26.75 -1.83 10.65
N SER A 414 27.26 -2.86 11.34
CA SER A 414 27.12 -4.27 10.95
C SER A 414 27.19 -5.17 12.19
N GLY A 415 26.37 -6.20 12.24
CA GLY A 415 26.33 -7.18 13.34
C GLY A 415 25.56 -8.43 12.96
N GLU A 416 25.71 -9.49 13.75
CA GLU A 416 25.03 -10.76 13.57
C GLU A 416 24.05 -11.02 14.70
N PHE A 417 22.86 -11.56 14.38
CA PHE A 417 21.74 -11.67 15.30
C PHE A 417 20.94 -12.94 15.05
N ASP A 418 20.40 -13.53 16.13
CA ASP A 418 19.46 -14.64 16.04
C ASP A 418 18.03 -14.13 16.04
N ILE A 419 17.23 -14.55 15.06
CA ILE A 419 15.80 -14.28 15.01
C ILE A 419 15.02 -15.51 15.50
N PRO A 420 14.20 -15.37 16.56
CA PRO A 420 13.43 -16.49 17.09
C PRO A 420 12.45 -17.08 16.06
N ALA A 421 12.26 -18.40 16.08
CA ALA A 421 11.37 -19.08 15.13
C ALA A 421 9.89 -18.66 15.22
N GLN A 422 9.46 -18.16 16.37
CA GLN A 422 8.10 -17.66 16.55
C GLN A 422 7.90 -16.22 16.03
N ALA A 423 8.96 -15.47 15.74
CA ALA A 423 8.90 -14.13 15.16
C ALA A 423 8.75 -14.25 13.65
N ILE A 424 7.51 -14.37 13.20
CA ILE A 424 7.18 -14.64 11.80
C ILE A 424 6.69 -13.38 11.05
N ARG A 425 6.41 -12.31 11.79
CA ARG A 425 5.99 -11.01 11.25
C ARG A 425 6.95 -9.95 11.74
N ASP A 426 8.09 -9.88 11.09
CA ASP A 426 9.20 -9.05 11.54
C ASP A 426 9.31 -7.76 10.72
N ARG A 427 9.69 -6.69 11.41
CA ARG A 427 10.00 -5.39 10.79
C ARG A 427 11.36 -4.91 11.28
N ILE A 428 12.20 -4.43 10.35
CA ILE A 428 13.37 -3.63 10.68
C ILE A 428 13.02 -2.16 10.56
N GLY A 429 13.57 -1.32 11.44
CA GLY A 429 13.32 0.10 11.38
C GLY A 429 14.28 0.94 12.20
N ILE A 430 14.25 2.24 11.93
CA ILE A 430 14.93 3.27 12.69
C ILE A 430 13.96 3.91 13.68
N MET A 431 14.35 3.98 14.94
CA MET A 431 13.57 4.58 16.03
C MET A 431 14.32 5.80 16.55
N VAL A 432 13.59 6.88 16.83
CA VAL A 432 14.16 8.16 17.26
C VAL A 432 13.48 8.69 18.51
N GLU A 433 14.23 9.47 19.32
CA GLU A 433 13.71 10.21 20.46
C GLU A 433 14.20 11.68 20.39
N GLY A 434 13.34 12.60 20.79
CA GLY A 434 13.64 14.04 20.75
C GLY A 434 13.23 14.70 19.45
N LYS A 435 13.96 15.73 19.04
CA LYS A 435 13.75 16.49 17.81
C LYS A 435 15.01 16.51 16.97
N GLY A 436 14.87 16.39 15.66
CA GLY A 436 16.01 16.39 14.75
C GLY A 436 15.66 15.86 13.37
N LYS A 437 16.73 15.49 12.66
CA LYS A 437 16.69 14.73 11.41
C LYS A 437 17.58 13.51 11.55
N ALA A 438 17.17 12.41 11.00
CA ALA A 438 18.03 11.24 10.86
C ALA A 438 17.84 10.60 9.48
N TRP A 439 18.90 9.99 9.00
CA TRP A 439 18.90 9.30 7.72
C TRP A 439 19.32 7.85 7.90
N LEU A 440 18.70 6.96 7.13
CA LEU A 440 19.02 5.55 7.06
C LEU A 440 19.19 5.16 5.59
N ASP A 441 20.23 4.38 5.30
CA ASP A 441 20.56 3.96 3.96
C ASP A 441 21.26 2.58 3.95
N ASP A 442 21.32 1.93 2.80
CA ASP A 442 22.01 0.67 2.57
C ASP A 442 21.63 -0.43 3.59
N VAL A 443 20.36 -0.59 3.87
CA VAL A 443 19.88 -1.63 4.80
C VAL A 443 19.92 -2.98 4.11
N VAL A 444 20.76 -3.88 4.60
CA VAL A 444 20.93 -5.24 4.08
C VAL A 444 20.78 -6.24 5.22
N ILE A 445 20.02 -7.30 4.99
CA ILE A 445 19.91 -8.46 5.88
C ILE A 445 20.27 -9.72 5.10
N GLU A 446 21.36 -10.36 5.49
CA GLU A 446 21.86 -11.59 4.89
C GLU A 446 21.67 -12.74 5.87
N LYS A 447 21.16 -13.88 5.40
CA LYS A 447 21.13 -15.10 6.21
C LYS A 447 22.54 -15.67 6.32
N VAL A 448 22.90 -16.09 7.52
CA VAL A 448 24.20 -16.74 7.79
C VAL A 448 23.97 -18.22 7.98
N LYS A 449 24.69 -19.05 7.22
CA LYS A 449 24.67 -20.50 7.36
C LYS A 449 26.12 -21.02 7.44
N ASN A 450 26.44 -21.72 8.52
CA ASN A 450 27.80 -22.25 8.75
C ASN A 450 28.91 -21.18 8.70
N GLY A 451 28.62 -19.97 9.20
CA GLY A 451 29.55 -18.85 9.19
C GLY A 451 29.78 -18.18 7.82
N GLN A 452 28.96 -18.53 6.81
CA GLN A 452 28.99 -17.89 5.50
C GLN A 452 27.67 -17.17 5.24
N THR A 453 27.75 -15.92 4.77
CA THR A 453 26.57 -15.21 4.31
C THR A 453 26.04 -15.82 3.01
N ILE A 454 24.71 -16.01 2.96
CA ILE A 454 24.05 -16.38 1.70
C ILE A 454 23.72 -15.05 1.01
N PRO A 455 24.26 -14.79 -0.18
CA PRO A 455 24.02 -13.53 -0.88
C PRO A 455 22.54 -13.31 -1.09
N GLU A 456 22.07 -12.11 -0.76
CA GLU A 456 20.75 -11.64 -1.11
C GLU A 456 20.71 -11.40 -2.63
N THR A 457 19.67 -11.91 -3.29
CA THR A 457 19.44 -11.57 -4.68
C THR A 457 18.85 -10.16 -4.72
N LYS A 458 19.65 -9.16 -5.07
CA LYS A 458 19.18 -7.77 -5.21
C LYS A 458 18.08 -7.70 -6.27
N ILE A 459 17.02 -6.95 -5.96
CA ILE A 459 16.05 -6.55 -6.97
C ILE A 459 16.79 -5.69 -8.00
N ASP A 460 16.65 -6.05 -9.27
CA ASP A 460 17.22 -5.29 -10.37
C ASP A 460 16.35 -4.05 -10.61
N VAL A 461 16.82 -2.90 -10.15
CA VAL A 461 16.14 -1.60 -10.28
C VAL A 461 15.82 -1.28 -11.75
N GLU A 462 16.69 -1.67 -12.67
CA GLU A 462 16.45 -1.49 -14.11
C GLU A 462 15.30 -2.37 -14.60
N TYR A 463 15.14 -3.55 -14.02
CA TYR A 463 14.02 -4.43 -14.28
C TYR A 463 12.69 -3.81 -13.79
N GLU A 464 12.66 -3.23 -12.59
CA GLU A 464 11.47 -2.56 -12.05
C GLU A 464 11.11 -1.30 -12.82
N LYS A 465 12.11 -0.51 -13.23
CA LYS A 465 11.91 0.63 -14.10
C LYS A 465 11.29 0.20 -15.44
N LYS A 466 11.81 -0.87 -16.06
CA LYS A 466 11.23 -1.47 -17.27
C LYS A 466 9.83 -2.05 -17.04
N MET A 467 9.56 -2.62 -15.85
CA MET A 467 8.21 -3.03 -15.45
C MET A 467 7.25 -1.84 -15.45
N ASN A 468 7.63 -0.77 -14.75
CA ASN A 468 6.81 0.44 -14.67
C ASN A 468 6.62 1.09 -16.05
N GLU A 469 7.66 1.16 -16.87
CA GLU A 469 7.59 1.65 -18.25
C GLU A 469 6.70 0.76 -19.14
N SER A 470 6.78 -0.57 -19.01
CA SER A 470 5.90 -1.50 -19.75
C SER A 470 4.43 -1.32 -19.38
N PHE A 471 4.13 -1.01 -18.12
CA PHE A 471 2.77 -0.71 -17.66
C PHE A 471 2.29 0.67 -18.10
N SER A 472 3.19 1.64 -18.25
CA SER A 472 2.85 3.00 -18.70
C SER A 472 2.61 3.10 -20.19
N ASN A 473 3.15 2.15 -20.99
CA ASN A 473 3.07 2.14 -22.45
C ASN A 473 1.92 1.25 -22.99
N LEU A 474 0.99 0.83 -22.13
CA LEU A 474 -0.21 0.07 -22.48
C LEU A 474 -1.46 0.91 -22.40
#